data_af139a3386610eeda8dcb47cd97bbff9
#
_entry.id   af139a3386610eeda8dcb47cd97bbff9
#
_cell.length_a   1.000
_cell.length_b   1.000
_cell.length_c   1.000
_cell.angle_alpha   90.00
_cell.angle_beta   90.00
_cell.angle_gamma   90.00
#
_symmetry.space_group_name_H-M   'P 1'
#
loop_
_entity.id
_entity.type
_entity.pdbx_description
1 polymer ?
#
loop_
_entity_poly.entity_id
_entity_poly.type
_entity_poly.pdbx_seq_one_letter_code
_entity_poly.pdbx_strand_id
1 'polypeptide(L)'
;MLLIKKLFVLSIVTFSLFFGTSALARDYYVSTAGDDTNPGTENKPWKSIEKVNATDFEPGDKILFQGGKTFAGTIKLDENDSGTKESKLIVTSYGQGRATIDGGSSSGIVAGSSHLVVKNLNFVGAGRKNGSEGTGVLIRDCEDVEIDNIDVSGFRAGGAIFSGVHNGRMTNVYAHENGATGISAGASEKRWSENLYIAYCVAENNPGDPCNLTNHSGNGIVIGSVSNAVIEFCEAFNNGWDMPREGNGPVGIWAWNGNNIIIQFCIAHDNKSPGHDGGGFDLDGGLTNSILQYNLSYNNEGPGYFLCQYPTASVFKNNIVRYNISQNDGTKNNRKSAIDVFAADVGMSDCEIYNNTVYNSKGAGIAFGGLDVPGIVIRNNIFICGGELITGESKRGRFEGNVYWPVEGCTMTFDGYKTFDEWVAATGQEKIGDTVVGKYIDPGVVNPGMATLTDPKKLADLKAYRLKADSPCIGEGLPIDNNGGRDFWGNKVPDKCKPSIGACQVP
;
A
#
# COMPACT_ATOMS: atom_id res chain seq x y z
N MET A 1 5.55 82.67 40.84
CA MET A 1 4.43 82.29 39.96
C MET A 1 5.05 81.81 38.63
N LEU A 2 5.36 80.51 38.54
CA LEU A 2 6.07 79.93 37.39
C LEU A 2 5.07 79.23 36.50
N LEU A 3 4.95 79.69 35.25
CA LEU A 3 4.16 79.04 34.19
C LEU A 3 4.95 77.92 33.55
N ILE A 4 4.48 76.67 33.69
CA ILE A 4 5.05 75.49 33.00
C ILE A 4 4.28 75.34 31.67
N LYS A 5 4.95 75.59 30.55
CA LYS A 5 4.44 75.24 29.20
C LYS A 5 4.67 73.73 28.96
N LYS A 6 3.57 72.99 28.80
CA LYS A 6 3.59 71.61 28.30
C LYS A 6 3.76 71.61 26.77
N LEU A 7 4.85 71.00 26.29
CA LEU A 7 5.06 70.71 24.90
C LEU A 7 4.43 69.34 24.56
N PHE A 8 3.48 69.32 23.66
CA PHE A 8 2.90 68.10 23.08
C PHE A 8 3.74 67.71 21.86
N VAL A 9 4.48 66.60 21.96
CA VAL A 9 5.16 65.99 20.82
C VAL A 9 4.15 65.01 20.16
N LEU A 10 3.68 65.31 18.96
CA LEU A 10 2.83 64.47 18.13
C LEU A 10 3.72 63.50 17.37
N SER A 11 3.83 62.25 17.80
CA SER A 11 4.52 61.17 17.05
C SER A 11 3.59 60.71 15.92
N ILE A 12 3.93 61.05 14.70
CA ILE A 12 3.31 60.49 13.49
C ILE A 12 3.94 59.11 13.23
N VAL A 13 3.19 58.04 13.53
CA VAL A 13 3.56 56.69 13.13
C VAL A 13 3.11 56.52 11.69
N THR A 14 4.05 56.57 10.78
CA THR A 14 3.84 56.17 9.38
C THR A 14 3.73 54.65 9.29
N PHE A 15 2.53 54.14 9.10
CA PHE A 15 2.25 52.75 8.75
C PHE A 15 2.58 52.59 7.27
N SER A 16 3.74 52.05 6.94
CA SER A 16 4.06 51.63 5.57
C SER A 16 3.29 50.36 5.28
N LEU A 17 2.18 50.47 4.56
CA LEU A 17 1.49 49.33 3.97
C LEU A 17 2.39 48.79 2.84
N PHE A 18 3.11 47.72 3.11
CA PHE A 18 3.72 46.91 2.06
C PHE A 18 2.57 46.21 1.32
N PHE A 19 2.07 46.80 0.22
CA PHE A 19 1.35 46.04 -0.78
C PHE A 19 2.39 45.11 -1.46
N GLY A 20 2.49 43.89 -0.98
CA GLY A 20 3.14 42.84 -1.75
C GLY A 20 2.35 42.73 -3.07
N THR A 21 2.96 43.11 -4.19
CA THR A 21 2.42 42.77 -5.50
C THR A 21 2.53 41.25 -5.60
N SER A 22 1.41 40.52 -5.35
CA SER A 22 1.35 39.12 -5.73
C SER A 22 1.63 39.06 -7.22
N ALA A 23 2.73 38.40 -7.61
CA ALA A 23 2.98 38.08 -8.99
C ALA A 23 1.76 37.31 -9.52
N LEU A 24 1.26 37.67 -10.69
CA LEU A 24 0.17 36.94 -11.32
C LEU A 24 0.71 35.58 -11.76
N ALA A 25 0.03 34.51 -11.37
CA ALA A 25 0.33 33.15 -11.82
C ALA A 25 0.46 33.09 -13.36
N ARG A 26 1.44 32.35 -13.84
CA ARG A 26 1.78 32.23 -15.26
C ARG A 26 1.74 30.77 -15.71
N ASP A 27 1.38 30.60 -16.98
CA ASP A 27 1.48 29.34 -17.70
C ASP A 27 2.76 29.35 -18.54
N TYR A 28 3.70 28.43 -18.27
CA TYR A 28 4.96 28.25 -19.00
C TYR A 28 4.87 27.03 -19.90
N TYR A 29 4.94 27.22 -21.18
CA TYR A 29 4.81 26.20 -22.21
C TYR A 29 6.17 25.70 -22.65
N VAL A 30 6.33 24.37 -22.73
CA VAL A 30 7.55 23.68 -23.16
C VAL A 30 7.21 22.79 -24.35
N SER A 31 7.89 23.00 -25.48
CA SER A 31 7.66 22.25 -26.72
C SER A 31 8.98 21.93 -27.41
N THR A 32 9.10 20.71 -27.99
CA THR A 32 10.31 20.31 -28.73
C THR A 32 10.63 21.22 -29.94
N ALA A 33 9.64 21.99 -30.41
CA ALA A 33 9.80 23.00 -31.46
C ALA A 33 10.06 24.43 -30.90
N GLY A 34 10.18 24.55 -29.57
CA GLY A 34 10.42 25.85 -28.91
C GLY A 34 11.88 26.31 -28.97
N ASP A 35 12.14 27.38 -28.24
CA ASP A 35 13.48 27.99 -28.09
C ASP A 35 13.59 28.52 -26.65
N ASP A 36 14.70 28.25 -25.96
CA ASP A 36 14.89 28.62 -24.54
C ASP A 36 15.12 30.13 -24.35
N THR A 37 15.31 30.88 -25.42
CA THR A 37 15.31 32.34 -25.42
C THR A 37 13.90 32.95 -25.45
N ASN A 38 12.88 32.15 -25.72
CA ASN A 38 11.49 32.58 -25.75
C ASN A 38 10.96 32.92 -24.35
N PRO A 39 9.85 33.68 -24.24
CA PRO A 39 9.23 33.99 -22.95
C PRO A 39 8.46 32.84 -22.28
N GLY A 40 8.33 31.66 -22.92
CA GLY A 40 7.59 30.52 -22.41
C GLY A 40 6.07 30.57 -22.61
N THR A 41 5.56 31.47 -23.47
CA THR A 41 4.13 31.51 -23.78
C THR A 41 3.75 30.43 -24.81
N GLU A 42 2.45 30.11 -24.93
CA GLU A 42 1.96 29.09 -25.86
C GLU A 42 2.45 29.26 -27.30
N ASN A 43 2.47 30.50 -27.80
CA ASN A 43 2.94 30.83 -29.15
C ASN A 43 4.47 30.95 -29.26
N LYS A 44 5.19 31.08 -28.15
CA LYS A 44 6.65 31.14 -28.06
C LYS A 44 7.12 30.30 -26.87
N PRO A 45 7.02 28.96 -26.98
CA PRO A 45 7.35 28.07 -25.89
C PRO A 45 8.86 27.92 -25.67
N TRP A 46 9.25 27.50 -24.48
CA TRP A 46 10.58 26.99 -24.20
C TRP A 46 10.80 25.65 -24.90
N LYS A 47 12.05 25.22 -24.96
CA LYS A 47 12.43 23.97 -25.64
C LYS A 47 12.79 22.85 -24.66
N SER A 48 13.46 23.15 -23.57
CA SER A 48 14.18 22.18 -22.79
C SER A 48 13.78 22.13 -21.30
N ILE A 49 14.09 21.02 -20.64
CA ILE A 49 14.00 20.86 -19.18
C ILE A 49 15.06 21.73 -18.48
N GLU A 50 16.22 21.95 -19.11
CA GLU A 50 17.26 22.84 -18.60
C GLU A 50 16.74 24.26 -18.39
N LYS A 51 15.90 24.77 -19.30
CA LYS A 51 15.27 26.08 -19.15
C LYS A 51 14.25 26.08 -17.99
N VAL A 52 13.49 25.00 -17.82
CA VAL A 52 12.59 24.84 -16.68
C VAL A 52 13.39 24.89 -15.38
N ASN A 53 14.46 24.12 -15.28
CA ASN A 53 15.32 24.04 -14.08
C ASN A 53 16.11 25.31 -13.76
N ALA A 54 16.20 26.26 -14.73
CA ALA A 54 16.87 27.56 -14.55
C ALA A 54 15.89 28.70 -14.27
N THR A 55 14.63 28.38 -13.99
CA THR A 55 13.55 29.35 -13.75
C THR A 55 12.99 29.14 -12.34
N ASP A 56 12.88 30.22 -11.56
CA ASP A 56 12.17 30.22 -10.28
C ASP A 56 10.66 30.38 -10.54
N PHE A 57 9.83 29.58 -9.90
CA PHE A 57 8.39 29.57 -10.08
C PHE A 57 7.66 30.15 -8.87
N GLU A 58 6.61 30.91 -9.17
CA GLU A 58 5.75 31.55 -8.19
C GLU A 58 4.49 30.72 -7.90
N PRO A 59 3.83 30.91 -6.73
CA PRO A 59 2.58 30.23 -6.44
C PRO A 59 1.51 30.40 -7.52
N GLY A 60 0.99 29.27 -7.99
CA GLY A 60 -0.04 29.20 -9.03
C GLY A 60 0.51 29.07 -10.46
N ASP A 61 1.82 29.14 -10.64
CA ASP A 61 2.44 28.90 -11.93
C ASP A 61 2.18 27.49 -12.45
N LYS A 62 2.20 27.31 -13.78
CA LYS A 62 2.07 26.02 -14.43
C LYS A 62 3.20 25.80 -15.41
N ILE A 63 3.81 24.61 -15.33
CA ILE A 63 4.79 24.11 -16.27
C ILE A 63 4.09 23.11 -17.19
N LEU A 64 3.92 23.44 -18.44
CA LEU A 64 3.06 22.77 -19.41
C LEU A 64 3.92 22.17 -20.53
N PHE A 65 4.14 20.84 -20.47
CA PHE A 65 4.88 20.11 -21.50
C PHE A 65 3.96 19.67 -22.64
N GLN A 66 4.40 19.85 -23.90
CA GLN A 66 3.58 19.47 -25.05
C GLN A 66 3.32 17.95 -25.09
N GLY A 67 2.04 17.59 -25.06
CA GLY A 67 1.58 16.20 -25.12
C GLY A 67 2.04 15.46 -26.36
N GLY A 68 2.31 14.15 -26.23
CA GLY A 68 2.84 13.30 -27.30
C GLY A 68 4.30 13.60 -27.71
N LYS A 69 5.01 14.43 -26.93
CA LYS A 69 6.44 14.71 -27.13
C LYS A 69 7.28 14.18 -25.98
N THR A 70 8.55 13.90 -26.28
CA THR A 70 9.55 13.45 -25.30
C THR A 70 10.55 14.56 -25.01
N PHE A 71 10.80 14.78 -23.73
CA PHE A 71 11.75 15.75 -23.21
C PHE A 71 12.80 15.00 -22.38
N ALA A 72 14.07 15.09 -22.79
CA ALA A 72 15.18 14.45 -22.10
C ALA A 72 15.64 15.30 -20.91
N GLY A 73 15.93 14.65 -19.79
CA GLY A 73 16.47 15.29 -18.59
C GLY A 73 15.61 15.06 -17.36
N THR A 74 16.09 15.54 -16.21
CA THR A 74 15.42 15.49 -14.91
C THR A 74 14.82 16.85 -14.60
N ILE A 75 13.51 16.91 -14.33
CA ILE A 75 12.87 18.10 -13.77
C ILE A 75 13.32 18.25 -12.32
N LYS A 76 13.80 19.43 -11.93
CA LYS A 76 14.26 19.73 -10.57
C LYS A 76 13.51 20.95 -10.06
N LEU A 77 12.77 20.76 -8.97
CA LEU A 77 12.07 21.82 -8.27
C LEU A 77 12.53 21.81 -6.81
N ASP A 78 12.91 22.93 -6.29
CA ASP A 78 13.35 23.04 -4.90
C ASP A 78 12.29 23.69 -4.00
N GLU A 79 12.64 24.00 -2.77
CA GLU A 79 11.73 24.59 -1.79
C GLU A 79 11.26 26.00 -2.16
N ASN A 80 12.01 26.73 -3.00
CA ASN A 80 11.65 28.06 -3.46
C ASN A 80 10.58 28.01 -4.55
N ASP A 81 10.46 26.89 -5.26
CA ASP A 81 9.42 26.64 -6.28
C ASP A 81 8.09 26.18 -5.66
N SER A 82 7.79 26.56 -4.44
CA SER A 82 6.59 26.10 -3.75
C SER A 82 5.36 26.92 -4.12
N GLY A 83 4.22 26.23 -4.27
CA GLY A 83 2.92 26.89 -4.33
C GLY A 83 2.43 27.35 -2.96
N THR A 84 1.16 27.72 -2.90
CA THR A 84 0.40 27.87 -1.66
C THR A 84 -0.82 26.95 -1.69
N LYS A 85 -1.49 26.79 -0.55
CA LYS A 85 -2.72 25.98 -0.47
C LYS A 85 -3.79 26.41 -1.49
N GLU A 86 -3.91 27.71 -1.71
CA GLU A 86 -4.88 28.32 -2.63
C GLU A 86 -4.36 28.38 -4.08
N SER A 87 -3.05 28.33 -4.30
CA SER A 87 -2.40 28.52 -5.60
C SER A 87 -1.22 27.54 -5.74
N LYS A 88 -1.53 26.28 -6.09
CA LYS A 88 -0.52 25.22 -6.24
C LYS A 88 0.34 25.45 -7.48
N LEU A 89 1.62 25.08 -7.40
CA LEU A 89 2.47 24.89 -8.58
C LEU A 89 2.02 23.61 -9.30
N ILE A 90 1.89 23.65 -10.62
CA ILE A 90 1.40 22.52 -11.41
C ILE A 90 2.39 22.14 -12.52
N VAL A 91 2.79 20.89 -12.57
CA VAL A 91 3.56 20.29 -13.67
C VAL A 91 2.67 19.32 -14.42
N THR A 92 2.39 19.57 -15.69
CA THR A 92 1.45 18.75 -16.47
C THR A 92 1.71 18.83 -17.97
N SER A 93 0.91 18.11 -18.75
CA SER A 93 0.91 18.21 -20.21
C SER A 93 -0.15 19.19 -20.72
N TYR A 94 0.08 19.75 -21.92
CA TYR A 94 -0.93 20.46 -22.68
C TYR A 94 -1.09 19.87 -24.09
N GLY A 95 -2.21 20.17 -24.74
CA GLY A 95 -2.53 19.61 -26.04
C GLY A 95 -2.98 18.16 -25.98
N GLN A 96 -2.69 17.40 -27.01
CA GLN A 96 -3.17 16.01 -27.11
C GLN A 96 -2.16 15.00 -26.53
N GLY A 97 -2.64 14.13 -25.66
CA GLY A 97 -1.86 13.07 -25.03
C GLY A 97 -1.00 13.54 -23.87
N ARG A 98 -0.21 12.63 -23.30
CA ARG A 98 0.76 12.92 -22.23
C ARG A 98 2.13 13.23 -22.84
N ALA A 99 2.84 14.17 -22.26
CA ALA A 99 4.26 14.37 -22.52
C ALA A 99 5.07 13.30 -21.79
N THR A 100 6.19 12.90 -22.36
CA THR A 100 7.12 11.95 -21.75
C THR A 100 8.36 12.69 -21.28
N ILE A 101 8.70 12.51 -20.01
CA ILE A 101 9.96 12.95 -19.41
C ILE A 101 10.91 11.76 -19.42
N ASP A 102 11.95 11.82 -20.25
CA ASP A 102 12.96 10.79 -20.35
C ASP A 102 14.12 11.11 -19.41
N GLY A 103 14.11 10.49 -18.22
CA GLY A 103 15.16 10.65 -17.23
C GLY A 103 16.47 9.95 -17.61
N GLY A 104 16.48 9.08 -18.62
CA GLY A 104 17.65 8.32 -19.02
C GLY A 104 18.22 7.51 -17.85
N SER A 105 19.48 7.71 -17.51
CA SER A 105 20.14 7.09 -16.36
C SER A 105 19.89 7.82 -15.02
N SER A 106 19.20 8.96 -15.03
CA SER A 106 18.87 9.79 -13.88
C SER A 106 17.40 9.65 -13.49
N SER A 107 16.90 10.53 -12.63
CA SER A 107 15.47 10.57 -12.26
C SER A 107 14.64 11.32 -13.32
N GLY A 108 13.33 11.06 -13.35
CA GLY A 108 12.41 11.84 -14.18
C GLY A 108 12.11 13.21 -13.56
N ILE A 109 11.68 13.25 -12.31
CA ILE A 109 11.50 14.47 -11.54
C ILE A 109 11.99 14.28 -10.10
N VAL A 110 12.66 15.30 -9.55
CA VAL A 110 13.04 15.40 -8.13
C VAL A 110 12.51 16.74 -7.63
N ALA A 111 11.59 16.70 -6.66
CA ALA A 111 10.98 17.91 -6.12
C ALA A 111 11.03 17.96 -4.58
N GLY A 112 11.36 19.15 -4.04
CA GLY A 112 11.24 19.53 -2.65
C GLY A 112 10.18 20.59 -2.41
N SER A 113 9.37 20.87 -3.42
CA SER A 113 8.36 21.93 -3.45
C SER A 113 7.09 21.50 -2.72
N SER A 114 6.59 22.33 -1.81
CA SER A 114 5.28 22.17 -1.18
C SER A 114 4.16 22.73 -2.06
N HIS A 115 2.92 22.24 -1.83
CA HIS A 115 1.75 22.63 -2.61
C HIS A 115 1.94 22.42 -4.12
N LEU A 116 2.45 21.24 -4.47
CA LEU A 116 2.80 20.83 -5.83
C LEU A 116 1.80 19.81 -6.39
N VAL A 117 1.45 19.93 -7.65
CA VAL A 117 0.69 18.93 -8.42
C VAL A 117 1.51 18.48 -9.62
N VAL A 118 1.79 17.18 -9.71
CA VAL A 118 2.41 16.53 -10.88
C VAL A 118 1.39 15.59 -11.51
N LYS A 119 0.97 15.88 -12.74
CA LYS A 119 -0.09 15.07 -13.36
C LYS A 119 -0.02 14.97 -14.87
N ASN A 120 -0.72 13.95 -15.41
CA ASN A 120 -0.87 13.74 -16.85
C ASN A 120 0.48 13.68 -17.60
N LEU A 121 1.45 12.96 -17.05
CA LEU A 121 2.80 12.82 -17.60
C LEU A 121 3.20 11.33 -17.65
N ASN A 122 4.11 11.03 -18.57
CA ASN A 122 4.85 9.76 -18.55
C ASN A 122 6.30 10.05 -18.12
N PHE A 123 6.86 9.15 -17.30
CA PHE A 123 8.26 9.17 -16.88
C PHE A 123 8.92 7.87 -17.31
N VAL A 124 10.02 7.95 -18.05
CA VAL A 124 10.73 6.78 -18.59
C VAL A 124 12.21 6.86 -18.22
N GLY A 125 12.72 5.76 -17.66
CA GLY A 125 14.16 5.59 -17.40
C GLY A 125 14.84 4.73 -18.49
N ALA A 126 16.16 4.61 -18.44
CA ALA A 126 16.96 3.82 -19.39
C ALA A 126 16.76 2.28 -19.25
N GLY A 127 15.87 1.85 -18.36
CA GLY A 127 15.68 0.45 -17.99
C GLY A 127 16.49 0.07 -16.74
N ARG A 128 15.87 -0.67 -15.81
CA ARG A 128 16.48 -1.05 -14.52
C ARG A 128 17.84 -1.78 -14.65
N LYS A 129 18.10 -2.44 -15.77
CA LYS A 129 19.37 -3.15 -16.08
C LYS A 129 20.37 -2.31 -16.89
N ASN A 130 19.95 -1.20 -17.46
CA ASN A 130 20.71 -0.38 -18.42
C ASN A 130 21.28 0.92 -17.82
N GLY A 131 21.48 0.96 -16.51
CA GLY A 131 22.15 2.07 -15.85
C GLY A 131 21.25 3.21 -15.34
N SER A 132 19.93 3.04 -15.35
CA SER A 132 19.05 3.99 -14.65
C SER A 132 19.22 3.83 -13.13
N GLU A 133 19.87 4.78 -12.49
CA GLU A 133 20.06 4.80 -11.03
C GLU A 133 18.99 5.63 -10.31
N GLY A 134 18.19 6.34 -11.09
CA GLY A 134 17.20 7.29 -10.59
C GLY A 134 15.87 6.66 -10.22
N THR A 135 15.00 7.54 -9.77
CA THR A 135 13.59 7.32 -9.49
C THR A 135 12.74 8.05 -10.52
N GLY A 136 11.63 7.47 -10.94
CA GLY A 136 10.77 8.15 -11.90
C GLY A 136 10.25 9.48 -11.36
N VAL A 137 9.56 9.44 -10.22
CA VAL A 137 9.06 10.62 -9.50
C VAL A 137 9.52 10.55 -8.05
N LEU A 138 10.41 11.44 -7.63
CA LEU A 138 10.87 11.58 -6.25
C LEU A 138 10.43 12.92 -5.67
N ILE A 139 9.53 12.85 -4.69
CA ILE A 139 9.09 14.01 -3.91
C ILE A 139 9.58 13.88 -2.49
N ARG A 140 10.22 14.90 -1.93
CA ARG A 140 10.82 14.80 -0.62
C ARG A 140 10.74 16.08 0.23
N ASP A 141 10.61 15.90 1.55
CA ASP A 141 10.72 16.97 2.57
C ASP A 141 9.74 18.14 2.39
N CYS A 142 8.55 17.88 1.86
CA CYS A 142 7.56 18.89 1.53
C CYS A 142 6.15 18.48 1.98
N GLU A 143 5.15 19.31 1.73
CA GLU A 143 3.78 19.05 2.15
C GLU A 143 2.75 19.44 1.06
N ASP A 144 1.54 18.88 1.19
CA ASP A 144 0.40 19.11 0.29
C ASP A 144 0.75 18.86 -1.18
N VAL A 145 1.17 17.62 -1.46
CA VAL A 145 1.59 17.20 -2.81
C VAL A 145 0.61 16.21 -3.40
N GLU A 146 0.32 16.37 -4.69
CA GLU A 146 -0.51 15.48 -5.46
C GLU A 146 0.23 14.95 -6.69
N ILE A 147 0.29 13.62 -6.82
CA ILE A 147 0.69 12.93 -8.06
C ILE A 147 -0.56 12.26 -8.61
N ASP A 148 -0.96 12.58 -9.83
CA ASP A 148 -2.16 12.01 -10.43
C ASP A 148 -1.99 11.67 -11.90
N ASN A 149 -2.55 10.53 -12.33
CA ASN A 149 -2.61 10.12 -13.72
C ASN A 149 -1.25 10.15 -14.43
N ILE A 150 -0.28 9.46 -13.87
CA ILE A 150 1.06 9.27 -14.43
C ILE A 150 1.32 7.81 -14.82
N ASP A 151 2.20 7.65 -15.78
CA ASP A 151 2.80 6.37 -16.17
C ASP A 151 4.30 6.44 -15.89
N VAL A 152 4.87 5.46 -15.18
CA VAL A 152 6.27 5.52 -14.73
C VAL A 152 6.95 4.17 -14.85
N SER A 153 8.04 4.13 -15.65
CA SER A 153 8.71 2.85 -15.95
C SER A 153 10.21 2.97 -16.21
N GLY A 154 10.89 1.85 -16.02
CA GLY A 154 12.30 1.72 -16.40
C GLY A 154 13.30 2.33 -15.42
N PHE A 155 12.93 2.67 -14.21
CA PHE A 155 13.82 3.22 -13.18
C PHE A 155 14.30 2.12 -12.21
N ARG A 156 15.60 2.13 -11.87
CA ARG A 156 16.17 1.12 -10.98
C ARG A 156 15.77 1.30 -9.52
N ALA A 157 15.77 2.54 -9.02
CA ALA A 157 15.45 2.82 -7.63
C ALA A 157 13.94 2.72 -7.34
N GLY A 158 13.09 3.10 -8.28
CA GLY A 158 11.64 2.97 -8.13
C GLY A 158 10.84 3.89 -9.04
N GLY A 159 9.54 3.64 -9.15
CA GLY A 159 8.65 4.44 -9.98
C GLY A 159 8.28 5.77 -9.33
N ALA A 160 7.36 5.78 -8.36
CA ALA A 160 6.91 6.98 -7.67
C ALA A 160 7.16 6.87 -6.16
N ILE A 161 7.89 7.84 -5.60
CA ILE A 161 8.36 7.81 -4.20
C ILE A 161 8.06 9.12 -3.48
N PHE A 162 7.41 9.01 -2.30
CA PHE A 162 7.37 10.06 -1.29
C PHE A 162 8.40 9.78 -0.19
N SER A 163 9.18 10.78 0.20
CA SER A 163 10.18 10.69 1.26
C SER A 163 10.07 11.88 2.21
N GLY A 164 9.54 11.68 3.42
CA GLY A 164 9.29 12.78 4.36
C GLY A 164 8.20 13.75 3.88
N VAL A 165 7.15 13.24 3.24
CA VAL A 165 6.03 14.05 2.71
C VAL A 165 4.86 14.04 3.70
N HIS A 166 4.32 15.22 3.99
CA HIS A 166 3.08 15.37 4.74
C HIS A 166 1.90 15.74 3.82
N ASN A 167 0.73 15.17 4.09
CA ASN A 167 -0.49 15.42 3.29
C ASN A 167 -0.27 15.11 1.79
N GLY A 168 0.31 13.94 1.51
CA GLY A 168 0.62 13.49 0.15
C GLY A 168 -0.49 12.63 -0.46
N ARG A 169 -0.74 12.79 -1.75
CA ARG A 169 -1.68 11.96 -2.52
C ARG A 169 -1.00 11.39 -3.76
N MET A 170 -1.14 10.08 -3.97
CA MET A 170 -0.82 9.41 -5.24
C MET A 170 -2.07 8.73 -5.75
N THR A 171 -2.57 9.16 -6.90
CA THR A 171 -3.76 8.59 -7.52
C THR A 171 -3.53 8.27 -8.99
N ASN A 172 -4.14 7.18 -9.47
CA ASN A 172 -4.05 6.78 -10.89
C ASN A 172 -2.59 6.68 -11.40
N VAL A 173 -1.68 6.18 -10.55
CA VAL A 173 -0.29 5.91 -10.92
C VAL A 173 -0.19 4.51 -11.50
N TYR A 174 0.33 4.38 -12.72
CA TYR A 174 0.71 3.12 -13.31
C TYR A 174 2.24 3.00 -13.25
N ALA A 175 2.74 2.15 -12.36
CA ALA A 175 4.17 1.96 -12.12
C ALA A 175 4.60 0.55 -12.53
N HIS A 176 5.45 0.44 -13.56
CA HIS A 176 5.82 -0.85 -14.13
C HIS A 176 7.29 -0.92 -14.59
N GLU A 177 7.83 -2.14 -14.65
CA GLU A 177 9.20 -2.40 -15.10
C GLU A 177 10.29 -1.64 -14.32
N ASN A 178 9.98 -1.20 -13.08
CA ASN A 178 10.96 -0.56 -12.20
C ASN A 178 11.74 -1.62 -11.40
N GLY A 179 12.82 -1.22 -10.76
CA GLY A 179 13.70 -2.11 -10.02
C GLY A 179 13.24 -2.35 -8.59
N ALA A 180 13.52 -1.45 -7.67
CA ALA A 180 13.32 -1.69 -6.25
C ALA A 180 11.84 -1.71 -5.85
N THR A 181 11.02 -0.83 -6.44
CA THR A 181 9.59 -0.73 -6.13
C THR A 181 8.83 -0.04 -7.27
N GLY A 182 7.54 -0.35 -7.39
CA GLY A 182 6.64 0.44 -8.23
C GLY A 182 6.31 1.78 -7.57
N ILE A 183 5.71 1.73 -6.39
CA ILE A 183 5.27 2.90 -5.61
C ILE A 183 5.78 2.75 -4.18
N SER A 184 6.31 3.83 -3.60
CA SER A 184 6.64 3.81 -2.18
C SER A 184 6.47 5.13 -1.47
N ALA A 185 6.35 5.05 -0.14
CA ALA A 185 6.44 6.19 0.74
C ALA A 185 7.23 5.85 2.00
N GLY A 186 8.01 6.81 2.49
CA GLY A 186 8.83 6.55 3.67
C GLY A 186 9.35 7.81 4.34
N ALA A 187 10.22 7.60 5.35
CA ALA A 187 10.94 8.68 5.97
C ALA A 187 12.01 9.27 5.05
N SER A 188 12.30 10.53 5.25
CA SER A 188 13.56 11.15 4.89
C SER A 188 14.51 11.14 6.10
N GLU A 189 15.70 11.71 5.92
CA GLU A 189 16.60 11.99 7.05
C GLU A 189 16.01 13.01 8.05
N LYS A 190 15.06 13.83 7.61
CA LYS A 190 14.49 14.90 8.42
C LYS A 190 13.25 14.48 9.19
N ARG A 191 12.38 13.62 8.57
CA ARG A 191 11.08 13.30 9.17
C ARG A 191 10.42 12.06 8.54
N TRP A 192 9.46 11.48 9.21
CA TRP A 192 8.53 10.49 8.67
C TRP A 192 7.57 11.15 7.68
N SER A 193 6.99 10.34 6.80
CA SER A 193 5.82 10.79 6.04
C SER A 193 4.54 10.66 6.87
N GLU A 194 3.56 11.53 6.61
CA GLU A 194 2.32 11.58 7.38
C GLU A 194 1.12 11.97 6.51
N ASN A 195 -0.07 11.43 6.87
CA ASN A 195 -1.34 11.74 6.21
C ASN A 195 -1.30 11.46 4.71
N LEU A 196 -1.01 10.21 4.34
CA LEU A 196 -0.89 9.80 2.94
C LEU A 196 -2.16 9.13 2.43
N TYR A 197 -2.47 9.38 1.16
CA TYR A 197 -3.53 8.70 0.44
C TYR A 197 -2.99 8.16 -0.89
N ILE A 198 -3.00 6.83 -1.05
CA ILE A 198 -2.54 6.13 -2.26
C ILE A 198 -3.72 5.33 -2.79
N ALA A 199 -4.23 5.66 -3.96
CA ALA A 199 -5.43 5.02 -4.46
C ALA A 199 -5.50 4.91 -5.99
N TYR A 200 -6.23 3.89 -6.47
CA TYR A 200 -6.44 3.64 -7.90
C TYR A 200 -5.14 3.46 -8.68
N CYS A 201 -4.10 2.98 -7.99
CA CYS A 201 -2.77 2.78 -8.55
C CYS A 201 -2.58 1.32 -8.98
N VAL A 202 -1.75 1.12 -9.99
CA VAL A 202 -1.35 -0.21 -10.45
C VAL A 202 0.18 -0.31 -10.37
N ALA A 203 0.67 -1.32 -9.67
CA ALA A 203 2.08 -1.67 -9.62
C ALA A 203 2.29 -3.04 -10.27
N GLU A 204 2.73 -3.04 -11.52
CA GLU A 204 2.85 -4.23 -12.34
C GLU A 204 4.30 -4.51 -12.71
N ASN A 205 4.70 -5.79 -12.66
CA ASN A 205 5.96 -6.23 -13.26
C ASN A 205 7.15 -5.34 -12.86
N ASN A 206 7.30 -5.05 -11.57
CA ASN A 206 8.50 -4.44 -11.00
C ASN A 206 9.42 -5.56 -10.50
N PRO A 207 10.37 -6.05 -11.32
CA PRO A 207 10.95 -7.38 -11.11
C PRO A 207 12.02 -7.46 -10.03
N GLY A 208 12.66 -6.35 -9.69
CA GLY A 208 13.79 -6.28 -8.76
C GLY A 208 14.92 -5.39 -9.25
N ASP A 209 15.70 -4.85 -8.31
CA ASP A 209 16.93 -4.09 -8.62
C ASP A 209 18.11 -5.06 -8.76
N PRO A 210 18.70 -5.20 -9.94
CA PRO A 210 19.80 -6.13 -10.18
C PRO A 210 21.08 -5.82 -9.40
N CYS A 211 21.20 -4.62 -8.85
CA CYS A 211 22.35 -4.19 -8.05
C CYS A 211 22.11 -4.28 -6.54
N ASN A 212 20.88 -4.51 -6.09
CA ASN A 212 20.58 -4.62 -4.67
C ASN A 212 20.79 -6.06 -4.17
N LEU A 213 21.98 -6.33 -3.66
CA LEU A 213 22.37 -7.64 -3.12
C LEU A 213 22.21 -7.75 -1.60
N THR A 214 21.76 -6.71 -0.94
CA THR A 214 21.71 -6.61 0.54
C THR A 214 20.31 -6.59 1.11
N ASN A 215 19.32 -6.12 0.36
CA ASN A 215 17.94 -6.02 0.80
C ASN A 215 16.96 -6.49 -0.29
N HIS A 216 15.67 -6.59 0.04
CA HIS A 216 14.62 -6.92 -0.93
C HIS A 216 14.46 -5.78 -1.96
N SER A 217 13.99 -6.18 -3.15
CA SER A 217 13.62 -5.27 -4.24
C SER A 217 12.56 -5.95 -5.11
N GLY A 218 11.90 -5.18 -5.95
CA GLY A 218 10.78 -5.70 -6.73
C GLY A 218 9.44 -5.66 -6.01
N ASN A 219 9.25 -4.69 -5.12
CA ASN A 219 7.98 -4.49 -4.44
C ASN A 219 6.95 -3.83 -5.36
N GLY A 220 5.68 -4.14 -5.16
CA GLY A 220 4.61 -3.41 -5.83
C GLY A 220 4.40 -2.03 -5.19
N ILE A 221 3.68 -1.98 -4.08
CA ILE A 221 3.40 -0.76 -3.29
C ILE A 221 3.89 -0.99 -1.86
N VAL A 222 4.83 -0.17 -1.39
CA VAL A 222 5.39 -0.29 -0.03
C VAL A 222 5.44 1.05 0.68
N ILE A 223 4.97 1.08 1.93
CA ILE A 223 5.13 2.25 2.79
C ILE A 223 5.81 1.87 4.11
N GLY A 224 6.72 2.72 4.58
CA GLY A 224 7.43 2.47 5.84
C GLY A 224 7.87 3.75 6.52
N SER A 225 7.87 3.76 7.85
CA SER A 225 8.06 4.99 8.63
C SER A 225 7.03 6.07 8.25
N VAL A 226 5.75 5.64 8.27
CA VAL A 226 4.59 6.47 7.90
C VAL A 226 3.56 6.46 9.04
N SER A 227 2.94 7.60 9.29
CA SER A 227 1.79 7.72 10.18
C SER A 227 0.55 8.18 9.40
N ASN A 228 -0.61 7.59 9.71
CA ASN A 228 -1.89 7.96 9.10
C ASN A 228 -1.89 7.83 7.57
N ALA A 229 -1.99 6.61 7.05
CA ALA A 229 -2.08 6.40 5.61
C ALA A 229 -3.24 5.47 5.23
N VAL A 230 -3.80 5.70 4.06
CA VAL A 230 -4.77 4.81 3.42
C VAL A 230 -4.24 4.40 2.05
N ILE A 231 -4.20 3.10 1.79
CA ILE A 231 -3.95 2.50 0.48
C ILE A 231 -5.25 1.79 0.08
N GLU A 232 -5.88 2.21 -1.02
CA GLU A 232 -7.14 1.60 -1.44
C GLU A 232 -7.34 1.56 -2.95
N PHE A 233 -8.14 0.61 -3.40
CA PHE A 233 -8.45 0.39 -4.82
C PHE A 233 -7.21 0.27 -5.71
N CYS A 234 -6.13 -0.30 -5.17
CA CYS A 234 -4.88 -0.53 -5.87
C CYS A 234 -4.74 -2.00 -6.31
N GLU A 235 -4.01 -2.22 -7.39
CA GLU A 235 -3.63 -3.54 -7.87
C GLU A 235 -2.11 -3.68 -7.86
N ALA A 236 -1.60 -4.85 -7.39
CA ALA A 236 -0.18 -5.16 -7.46
C ALA A 236 0.03 -6.60 -7.94
N PHE A 237 0.69 -6.79 -9.07
CA PHE A 237 0.86 -8.12 -9.64
C PHE A 237 2.16 -8.31 -10.41
N ASN A 238 2.58 -9.58 -10.49
CA ASN A 238 3.78 -10.01 -11.19
C ASN A 238 5.06 -9.26 -10.78
N ASN A 239 5.14 -8.78 -9.52
CA ASN A 239 6.32 -8.11 -8.99
C ASN A 239 7.32 -9.12 -8.41
N GLY A 240 8.60 -8.75 -8.30
CA GLY A 240 9.63 -9.44 -7.52
C GLY A 240 10.35 -10.63 -8.15
N TRP A 241 9.97 -11.06 -9.35
CA TRP A 241 10.43 -12.32 -9.95
C TRP A 241 11.92 -12.34 -10.37
N ASP A 242 12.61 -11.21 -10.47
CA ASP A 242 14.01 -11.09 -10.84
C ASP A 242 14.84 -10.34 -9.78
N MET A 243 14.46 -10.47 -8.51
CA MET A 243 15.29 -10.01 -7.39
C MET A 243 16.59 -10.82 -7.36
N PRO A 244 17.79 -10.19 -7.27
CA PRO A 244 19.06 -10.88 -7.51
C PRO A 244 19.58 -11.72 -6.34
N ARG A 245 18.85 -11.79 -5.23
CA ARG A 245 19.27 -12.49 -4.01
C ARG A 245 18.17 -13.39 -3.44
N GLU A 246 18.58 -14.38 -2.66
CA GLU A 246 17.71 -15.13 -1.77
C GLU A 246 17.65 -14.46 -0.40
N GLY A 247 16.57 -14.64 0.35
CA GLY A 247 16.34 -14.06 1.67
C GLY A 247 14.95 -13.46 1.75
N ASN A 248 14.75 -12.45 2.62
CA ASN A 248 13.49 -11.69 2.67
C ASN A 248 13.22 -11.06 1.30
N GLY A 249 12.01 -11.14 0.85
CA GLY A 249 11.62 -10.81 -0.51
C GLY A 249 10.63 -9.66 -0.61
N PRO A 250 10.25 -9.33 -1.83
CA PRO A 250 9.23 -8.34 -2.11
C PRO A 250 7.82 -8.88 -1.80
N VAL A 251 6.89 -7.95 -1.64
CA VAL A 251 5.46 -8.20 -1.47
C VAL A 251 4.66 -7.27 -2.38
N GLY A 252 3.45 -7.66 -2.74
CA GLY A 252 2.57 -6.87 -3.60
C GLY A 252 2.22 -5.51 -3.00
N ILE A 253 1.49 -5.47 -1.87
CA ILE A 253 1.08 -4.24 -1.18
C ILE A 253 1.32 -4.40 0.33
N TRP A 254 2.17 -3.55 0.92
CA TRP A 254 2.55 -3.75 2.30
C TRP A 254 3.03 -2.50 3.02
N ALA A 255 3.11 -2.61 4.36
CA ALA A 255 3.57 -1.54 5.24
C ALA A 255 4.46 -2.08 6.36
N TRP A 256 5.38 -1.24 6.85
CA TRP A 256 6.27 -1.53 7.97
C TRP A 256 6.58 -0.25 8.78
N ASN A 257 6.95 -0.42 10.05
CA ASN A 257 7.40 0.65 10.95
C ASN A 257 6.50 1.90 10.86
N GLY A 258 5.22 1.74 11.23
CA GLY A 258 4.24 2.82 11.04
C GLY A 258 3.11 2.75 12.06
N ASN A 259 2.22 3.73 11.97
CA ASN A 259 1.06 3.80 12.85
C ASN A 259 -0.19 4.23 12.09
N ASN A 260 -1.32 3.57 12.35
CA ASN A 260 -2.61 3.88 11.75
C ASN A 260 -2.59 3.82 10.21
N ILE A 261 -2.17 2.65 9.69
CA ILE A 261 -2.16 2.36 8.26
C ILE A 261 -3.37 1.50 7.91
N ILE A 262 -4.11 1.87 6.88
CA ILE A 262 -5.24 1.10 6.37
C ILE A 262 -4.95 0.68 4.94
N ILE A 263 -4.95 -0.63 4.68
CA ILE A 263 -4.86 -1.20 3.32
C ILE A 263 -6.18 -1.90 3.04
N GLN A 264 -6.94 -1.40 2.07
CA GLN A 264 -8.29 -1.89 1.82
C GLN A 264 -8.70 -1.85 0.35
N PHE A 265 -9.67 -2.70 -0.02
CA PHE A 265 -10.23 -2.77 -1.38
C PHE A 265 -9.19 -2.93 -2.47
N CYS A 266 -8.07 -3.58 -2.17
CA CYS A 266 -6.97 -3.82 -3.09
C CYS A 266 -6.98 -5.27 -3.59
N ILE A 267 -6.29 -5.48 -4.71
CA ILE A 267 -6.03 -6.81 -5.27
C ILE A 267 -4.52 -7.00 -5.37
N ALA A 268 -4.02 -8.14 -4.89
CA ALA A 268 -2.63 -8.53 -5.07
C ALA A 268 -2.54 -9.97 -5.56
N HIS A 269 -1.87 -10.20 -6.70
CA HIS A 269 -1.83 -11.52 -7.31
C HIS A 269 -0.55 -11.79 -8.10
N ASP A 270 -0.22 -13.06 -8.26
CA ASP A 270 0.92 -13.51 -9.06
C ASP A 270 2.27 -12.85 -8.70
N ASN A 271 2.40 -12.29 -7.47
CA ASN A 271 3.66 -11.74 -6.99
C ASN A 271 4.62 -12.88 -6.63
N LYS A 272 5.91 -12.63 -6.76
CA LYS A 272 6.95 -13.65 -6.71
C LYS A 272 8.15 -13.22 -5.90
N SER A 273 8.94 -14.20 -5.46
CA SER A 273 10.24 -13.96 -4.85
C SER A 273 11.17 -15.14 -5.16
N PRO A 274 12.43 -14.94 -5.48
CA PRO A 274 13.40 -16.03 -5.60
C PRO A 274 13.70 -16.69 -4.25
N GLY A 275 13.55 -15.96 -3.15
CA GLY A 275 13.75 -16.42 -1.76
C GLY A 275 12.46 -16.59 -0.98
N HIS A 276 12.38 -15.92 0.17
CA HIS A 276 11.18 -15.85 1.01
C HIS A 276 10.20 -14.79 0.51
N ASP A 277 9.03 -14.71 1.13
CA ASP A 277 7.96 -13.78 0.83
C ASP A 277 7.40 -13.95 -0.60
N GLY A 278 7.26 -12.93 -1.41
CA GLY A 278 6.54 -13.01 -2.67
C GLY A 278 5.03 -13.02 -2.47
N GLY A 279 4.57 -12.48 -1.36
CA GLY A 279 3.18 -12.50 -0.92
C GLY A 279 2.30 -11.41 -1.53
N GLY A 280 1.02 -11.48 -1.21
CA GLY A 280 0.04 -10.48 -1.64
C GLY A 280 0.11 -9.20 -0.79
N PHE A 281 -0.12 -9.35 0.51
CA PHE A 281 -0.20 -8.25 1.47
C PHE A 281 0.62 -8.55 2.73
N ASP A 282 1.17 -7.49 3.36
CA ASP A 282 1.93 -7.66 4.60
C ASP A 282 1.74 -6.45 5.55
N LEU A 283 1.54 -6.77 6.82
CA LEU A 283 1.77 -5.87 7.94
C LEU A 283 3.09 -6.29 8.60
N ASP A 284 4.16 -5.55 8.32
CA ASP A 284 5.50 -5.92 8.74
C ASP A 284 5.98 -5.13 9.98
N GLY A 285 7.12 -5.49 10.49
CA GLY A 285 7.66 -5.11 11.79
C GLY A 285 7.50 -3.64 12.18
N GLY A 286 7.15 -3.43 13.44
CA GLY A 286 6.99 -2.09 14.00
C GLY A 286 5.68 -1.37 13.67
N LEU A 287 4.68 -2.08 13.09
CA LEU A 287 3.37 -1.50 12.85
C LEU A 287 2.49 -1.49 14.10
N THR A 288 1.77 -0.41 14.28
CA THR A 288 0.74 -0.28 15.33
C THR A 288 -0.57 0.25 14.77
N ASN A 289 -1.71 -0.19 15.35
CA ASN A 289 -3.05 0.31 15.04
C ASN A 289 -3.41 0.25 13.54
N SER A 290 -2.91 -0.77 12.83
CA SER A 290 -3.02 -0.86 11.37
C SER A 290 -3.98 -1.98 10.94
N ILE A 291 -4.58 -1.83 9.76
CA ILE A 291 -5.67 -2.70 9.32
C ILE A 291 -5.47 -3.13 7.86
N LEU A 292 -5.53 -4.45 7.62
CA LEU A 292 -5.75 -5.06 6.31
C LEU A 292 -7.20 -5.52 6.21
N GLN A 293 -8.00 -4.94 5.30
CA GLN A 293 -9.41 -5.30 5.21
C GLN A 293 -9.97 -5.22 3.79
N TYR A 294 -10.93 -6.08 3.48
CA TYR A 294 -11.70 -6.07 2.21
C TYR A 294 -10.81 -6.25 0.97
N ASN A 295 -9.68 -6.94 1.10
CA ASN A 295 -8.74 -7.17 0.01
C ASN A 295 -8.91 -8.57 -0.58
N LEU A 296 -8.53 -8.72 -1.84
CA LEU A 296 -8.44 -9.99 -2.54
C LEU A 296 -6.98 -10.32 -2.84
N SER A 297 -6.53 -11.48 -2.37
CA SER A 297 -5.21 -12.04 -2.69
C SER A 297 -5.35 -13.36 -3.42
N TYR A 298 -4.57 -13.58 -4.49
CA TYR A 298 -4.59 -14.90 -5.14
C TYR A 298 -3.30 -15.21 -5.91
N ASN A 299 -2.95 -16.50 -5.95
CA ASN A 299 -1.85 -17.06 -6.75
C ASN A 299 -0.48 -16.46 -6.46
N ASN A 300 -0.25 -15.83 -5.33
CA ASN A 300 1.08 -15.34 -4.96
C ASN A 300 2.00 -16.52 -4.58
N GLU A 301 3.30 -16.40 -4.82
CA GLU A 301 4.28 -17.42 -4.41
C GLU A 301 4.40 -17.50 -2.89
N GLY A 302 4.26 -16.38 -2.19
CA GLY A 302 4.21 -16.28 -0.72
C GLY A 302 2.79 -16.16 -0.18
N PRO A 303 2.63 -15.84 1.13
CA PRO A 303 1.33 -15.74 1.79
C PRO A 303 0.44 -14.70 1.16
N GLY A 304 -0.87 -14.93 1.20
CA GLY A 304 -1.85 -13.92 0.82
C GLY A 304 -1.85 -12.74 1.79
N TYR A 305 -1.77 -13.05 3.08
CA TYR A 305 -1.72 -12.07 4.17
C TYR A 305 -0.62 -12.45 5.16
N PHE A 306 0.33 -11.54 5.35
CA PHE A 306 1.45 -11.76 6.23
C PHE A 306 1.40 -10.78 7.41
N LEU A 307 1.69 -11.26 8.62
CA LEU A 307 1.97 -10.47 9.80
C LEU A 307 3.38 -10.85 10.24
N CYS A 308 4.32 -9.96 10.03
CA CYS A 308 5.73 -10.22 10.29
C CYS A 308 6.29 -9.25 11.33
N GLN A 309 6.92 -9.77 12.35
CA GLN A 309 7.73 -8.99 13.30
C GLN A 309 9.17 -9.50 13.19
N TYR A 310 9.96 -8.84 12.36
CA TYR A 310 11.37 -9.22 12.14
C TYR A 310 12.26 -8.82 13.33
N PRO A 311 13.48 -9.40 13.46
CA PRO A 311 14.42 -9.03 14.51
C PRO A 311 14.74 -7.53 14.52
N THR A 312 14.81 -6.94 15.71
CA THR A 312 15.11 -5.51 15.93
C THR A 312 14.02 -4.52 15.51
N ALA A 313 12.89 -4.97 14.96
CA ALA A 313 11.76 -4.09 14.70
C ALA A 313 11.18 -3.50 16.00
N SER A 314 10.59 -2.32 15.92
CA SER A 314 9.87 -1.71 17.05
C SER A 314 8.59 -2.49 17.38
N VAL A 315 7.81 -2.02 18.35
CA VAL A 315 6.60 -2.71 18.81
C VAL A 315 5.61 -2.98 17.68
N PHE A 316 5.11 -4.24 17.60
CA PHE A 316 4.03 -4.65 16.71
C PHE A 316 2.77 -4.91 17.56
N LYS A 317 1.77 -4.05 17.42
CA LYS A 317 0.64 -4.09 18.34
C LYS A 317 -0.66 -3.55 17.74
N ASN A 318 -1.80 -4.16 18.16
CA ASN A 318 -3.13 -3.66 17.84
C ASN A 318 -3.39 -3.60 16.32
N ASN A 319 -2.91 -4.62 15.59
CA ASN A 319 -3.11 -4.73 14.15
C ASN A 319 -4.22 -5.74 13.83
N ILE A 320 -4.97 -5.49 12.76
CA ILE A 320 -6.16 -6.25 12.39
C ILE A 320 -6.09 -6.70 10.93
N VAL A 321 -6.40 -7.99 10.69
CA VAL A 321 -6.62 -8.57 9.36
C VAL A 321 -8.05 -9.10 9.29
N ARG A 322 -8.94 -8.45 8.52
CA ARG A 322 -10.36 -8.81 8.54
C ARG A 322 -11.06 -8.69 7.19
N TYR A 323 -12.08 -9.52 6.99
CA TYR A 323 -12.93 -9.52 5.79
C TYR A 323 -12.16 -9.56 4.48
N ASN A 324 -11.05 -10.27 4.45
CA ASN A 324 -10.25 -10.48 3.25
C ASN A 324 -10.52 -11.86 2.67
N ILE A 325 -10.15 -12.02 1.40
CA ILE A 325 -10.22 -13.30 0.70
C ILE A 325 -8.81 -13.66 0.21
N SER A 326 -8.35 -14.88 0.55
CA SER A 326 -7.10 -15.46 0.02
C SER A 326 -7.43 -16.70 -0.80
N GLN A 327 -6.88 -16.79 -2.01
CA GLN A 327 -7.07 -17.92 -2.90
C GLN A 327 -5.74 -18.44 -3.44
N ASN A 328 -5.37 -19.67 -3.09
CA ASN A 328 -4.18 -20.36 -3.62
C ASN A 328 -2.90 -19.53 -3.49
N ASP A 329 -2.74 -18.78 -2.41
CA ASP A 329 -1.50 -18.12 -2.05
C ASP A 329 -0.54 -19.11 -1.36
N GLY A 330 0.75 -18.76 -1.24
CA GLY A 330 1.77 -19.64 -0.67
C GLY A 330 2.08 -20.84 -1.57
N THR A 331 2.12 -20.63 -2.86
CA THR A 331 2.31 -21.72 -3.85
C THR A 331 3.74 -22.21 -3.94
N LYS A 332 4.69 -21.43 -3.46
CA LYS A 332 6.13 -21.68 -3.50
C LYS A 332 6.75 -21.41 -2.13
N ASN A 333 7.94 -21.96 -1.91
CA ASN A 333 8.76 -21.74 -0.72
C ASN A 333 8.34 -22.52 0.54
N ASN A 334 9.09 -22.33 1.61
CA ASN A 334 8.93 -23.04 2.88
C ASN A 334 7.70 -22.58 3.70
N ARG A 335 7.00 -21.54 3.24
CA ARG A 335 5.80 -20.95 3.85
C ARG A 335 4.60 -21.12 2.94
N LYS A 336 4.11 -22.33 2.81
CA LYS A 336 2.99 -22.69 1.92
C LYS A 336 1.65 -22.46 2.63
N SER A 337 1.38 -21.21 3.04
CA SER A 337 0.15 -20.86 3.75
C SER A 337 -0.54 -19.64 3.13
N ALA A 338 -1.84 -19.56 3.29
CA ALA A 338 -2.61 -18.40 2.87
C ALA A 338 -2.41 -17.20 3.81
N ILE A 339 -2.32 -17.47 5.11
CA ILE A 339 -1.96 -16.48 6.14
C ILE A 339 -0.67 -16.94 6.81
N ASP A 340 0.28 -16.05 7.02
CA ASP A 340 1.51 -16.35 7.76
C ASP A 340 1.69 -15.35 8.91
N VAL A 341 2.09 -15.86 10.07
CA VAL A 341 2.41 -15.08 11.26
C VAL A 341 3.81 -15.42 11.70
N PHE A 342 4.72 -14.47 11.63
CA PHE A 342 6.11 -14.64 12.06
C PHE A 342 6.48 -13.60 13.10
N ALA A 343 6.95 -14.04 14.26
CA ALA A 343 7.39 -13.15 15.33
C ALA A 343 8.81 -13.46 15.78
N ALA A 344 9.68 -12.46 15.77
CA ALA A 344 11.00 -12.50 16.37
C ALA A 344 11.09 -11.54 17.57
N ASP A 345 12.10 -11.69 18.40
CA ASP A 345 12.50 -10.82 19.52
C ASP A 345 11.35 -10.38 20.45
N VAL A 346 10.68 -9.27 20.15
CA VAL A 346 9.66 -8.66 21.02
C VAL A 346 8.25 -9.24 20.85
N GLY A 347 8.04 -10.13 19.86
CA GLY A 347 6.73 -10.73 19.59
C GLY A 347 5.68 -9.73 19.07
N MET A 348 4.41 -10.15 19.14
CA MET A 348 3.25 -9.37 18.72
C MET A 348 2.21 -9.35 19.84
N SER A 349 1.44 -8.28 19.98
CA SER A 349 0.38 -8.18 20.99
C SER A 349 -0.90 -7.53 20.47
N ASP A 350 -2.03 -7.93 21.06
CA ASP A 350 -3.35 -7.35 20.79
C ASP A 350 -3.72 -7.30 19.30
N CYS A 351 -3.34 -8.36 18.55
CA CYS A 351 -3.63 -8.46 17.12
C CYS A 351 -4.77 -9.43 16.85
N GLU A 352 -5.55 -9.16 15.80
CA GLU A 352 -6.71 -9.98 15.48
C GLU A 352 -6.78 -10.34 13.99
N ILE A 353 -7.06 -11.60 13.70
CA ILE A 353 -7.30 -12.12 12.34
C ILE A 353 -8.72 -12.68 12.33
N TYR A 354 -9.67 -11.95 11.74
CA TYR A 354 -11.05 -12.40 11.82
C TYR A 354 -11.90 -12.15 10.58
N ASN A 355 -12.94 -12.98 10.44
CA ASN A 355 -13.89 -12.90 9.33
C ASN A 355 -13.21 -12.88 7.94
N ASN A 356 -12.10 -13.60 7.78
CA ASN A 356 -11.49 -13.82 6.46
C ASN A 356 -11.99 -15.15 5.87
N THR A 357 -11.94 -15.28 4.55
CA THR A 357 -12.22 -16.54 3.86
C THR A 357 -10.99 -16.97 3.08
N VAL A 358 -10.48 -18.13 3.41
CA VAL A 358 -9.28 -18.74 2.83
C VAL A 358 -9.66 -19.97 2.03
N TYR A 359 -9.15 -20.06 0.81
CA TYR A 359 -9.16 -21.26 -0.01
C TYR A 359 -7.73 -21.55 -0.48
N ASN A 360 -7.18 -22.66 -0.07
CA ASN A 360 -5.84 -23.07 -0.50
C ASN A 360 -5.85 -24.56 -0.90
N SER A 361 -5.88 -24.82 -2.21
CA SER A 361 -6.03 -26.17 -2.75
C SER A 361 -4.85 -27.09 -2.47
N LYS A 362 -3.67 -26.56 -2.14
CA LYS A 362 -2.42 -27.34 -1.98
C LYS A 362 -1.61 -26.98 -0.73
N GLY A 363 -1.91 -25.86 -0.09
CA GLY A 363 -1.15 -25.34 1.03
C GLY A 363 -1.94 -25.30 2.33
N ALA A 364 -1.30 -24.79 3.36
CA ALA A 364 -1.92 -24.58 4.67
C ALA A 364 -2.84 -23.35 4.69
N GLY A 365 -3.78 -23.34 5.62
CA GLY A 365 -4.61 -22.16 5.88
C GLY A 365 -3.83 -21.07 6.58
N ILE A 366 -3.07 -21.42 7.61
CA ILE A 366 -2.25 -20.49 8.40
C ILE A 366 -0.93 -21.10 8.80
N ALA A 367 0.13 -20.32 8.84
CA ALA A 367 1.43 -20.73 9.36
C ALA A 367 1.87 -19.85 10.52
N PHE A 368 2.64 -20.45 11.45
CA PHE A 368 3.28 -19.74 12.54
C PHE A 368 4.78 -19.98 12.53
N GLY A 369 5.57 -18.91 12.64
CA GLY A 369 7.02 -18.96 12.76
C GLY A 369 7.55 -18.08 13.90
N GLY A 370 8.75 -18.41 14.39
CA GLY A 370 9.40 -17.61 15.43
C GLY A 370 8.87 -17.86 16.84
N LEU A 371 8.62 -16.80 17.58
CA LEU A 371 8.19 -16.85 18.98
C LEU A 371 6.69 -17.14 19.12
N ASP A 372 6.29 -17.53 20.32
CA ASP A 372 4.88 -17.63 20.69
C ASP A 372 4.25 -16.22 20.73
N VAL A 373 3.06 -16.11 20.16
CA VAL A 373 2.30 -14.84 20.07
C VAL A 373 0.90 -15.00 20.64
N PRO A 374 0.75 -15.26 21.93
CA PRO A 374 -0.55 -15.53 22.57
C PRO A 374 -1.51 -14.33 22.51
N GLY A 375 -1.00 -13.15 22.15
CA GLY A 375 -1.82 -11.95 21.92
C GLY A 375 -2.45 -11.87 20.54
N ILE A 376 -2.28 -12.89 19.67
CA ILE A 376 -2.98 -12.97 18.38
C ILE A 376 -4.21 -13.85 18.52
N VAL A 377 -5.38 -13.30 18.15
CA VAL A 377 -6.65 -14.03 18.16
C VAL A 377 -7.13 -14.26 16.74
N ILE A 378 -7.39 -15.51 16.39
CA ILE A 378 -7.87 -15.97 15.10
C ILE A 378 -9.32 -16.41 15.26
N ARG A 379 -10.30 -15.61 14.77
CA ARG A 379 -11.72 -15.90 15.03
C ARG A 379 -12.62 -15.70 13.82
N ASN A 380 -13.71 -16.46 13.78
CA ASN A 380 -14.74 -16.35 12.72
C ASN A 380 -14.19 -16.44 11.28
N ASN A 381 -13.06 -17.08 11.06
CA ASN A 381 -12.55 -17.27 9.70
C ASN A 381 -13.10 -18.56 9.09
N ILE A 382 -13.15 -18.65 7.78
CA ILE A 382 -13.38 -19.87 7.03
C ILE A 382 -12.05 -20.31 6.41
N PHE A 383 -11.65 -21.54 6.70
CA PHE A 383 -10.47 -22.18 6.10
C PHE A 383 -10.90 -23.39 5.28
N ILE A 384 -10.70 -23.33 3.97
CA ILE A 384 -10.90 -24.43 3.02
C ILE A 384 -9.52 -24.81 2.49
N CYS A 385 -8.93 -25.93 2.96
CA CYS A 385 -7.55 -26.25 2.68
C CYS A 385 -7.36 -27.67 2.15
N GLY A 386 -6.41 -27.84 1.24
CA GLY A 386 -6.07 -29.14 0.63
C GLY A 386 -5.04 -29.98 1.41
N GLY A 387 -4.60 -29.51 2.57
CA GLY A 387 -3.57 -30.17 3.37
C GLY A 387 -3.67 -29.80 4.84
N GLU A 388 -2.53 -29.64 5.50
CA GLU A 388 -2.46 -29.23 6.89
C GLU A 388 -3.07 -27.83 7.08
N LEU A 389 -3.97 -27.68 8.07
CA LEU A 389 -4.54 -26.37 8.37
C LEU A 389 -3.45 -25.42 8.87
N ILE A 390 -2.61 -25.91 9.79
CA ILE A 390 -1.65 -25.09 10.52
C ILE A 390 -0.25 -25.66 10.28
N THR A 391 0.64 -24.84 9.78
CA THR A 391 2.07 -25.13 9.73
C THR A 391 2.76 -24.39 10.88
N GLY A 392 3.58 -25.11 11.67
CA GLY A 392 4.14 -24.62 12.93
C GLY A 392 3.29 -25.10 14.09
N GLU A 393 3.13 -24.33 15.15
CA GLU A 393 2.44 -24.75 16.35
C GLU A 393 1.21 -23.87 16.63
N SER A 394 0.02 -24.47 16.74
CA SER A 394 -1.24 -23.75 16.99
C SER A 394 -1.27 -22.99 18.33
N LYS A 395 -0.50 -23.46 19.32
CA LYS A 395 -0.37 -22.75 20.61
C LYS A 395 0.22 -21.35 20.52
N ARG A 396 0.81 -21.00 19.36
CA ARG A 396 1.36 -19.66 19.12
C ARG A 396 0.30 -18.59 18.90
N GLY A 397 -0.95 -18.97 18.64
CA GLY A 397 -2.10 -18.07 18.56
C GLY A 397 -3.30 -18.68 19.30
N ARG A 398 -4.41 -17.95 19.36
CA ARG A 398 -5.66 -18.41 19.96
C ARG A 398 -6.76 -18.47 18.92
N PHE A 399 -7.32 -19.66 18.71
CA PHE A 399 -8.38 -19.92 17.73
C PHE A 399 -9.74 -19.99 18.39
N GLU A 400 -10.73 -19.25 17.86
CA GLU A 400 -12.09 -19.16 18.43
C GLU A 400 -13.15 -19.01 17.33
N GLY A 401 -14.04 -19.99 17.19
CA GLY A 401 -15.24 -19.88 16.34
C GLY A 401 -14.96 -19.89 14.85
N ASN A 402 -13.85 -20.50 14.41
CA ASN A 402 -13.55 -20.64 12.99
C ASN A 402 -14.28 -21.87 12.40
N VAL A 403 -14.37 -21.90 11.07
CA VAL A 403 -14.90 -23.02 10.30
C VAL A 403 -13.80 -23.60 9.41
N TYR A 404 -13.73 -24.92 9.42
CA TYR A 404 -12.71 -25.70 8.74
C TYR A 404 -13.36 -26.73 7.80
N TRP A 405 -12.83 -26.80 6.58
CA TRP A 405 -13.31 -27.77 5.60
C TRP A 405 -12.20 -28.22 4.64
N PRO A 406 -12.05 -29.50 4.34
CA PRO A 406 -11.09 -29.94 3.34
C PRO A 406 -11.51 -29.56 1.93
N VAL A 407 -10.54 -29.28 1.07
CA VAL A 407 -10.78 -29.25 -0.38
C VAL A 407 -11.24 -30.65 -0.84
N GLU A 408 -12.14 -30.70 -1.80
CA GLU A 408 -12.68 -31.97 -2.31
C GLU A 408 -11.56 -32.97 -2.70
N GLY A 409 -11.68 -34.18 -2.20
CA GLY A 409 -10.70 -35.25 -2.39
C GLY A 409 -9.44 -35.14 -1.52
N CYS A 410 -9.35 -34.15 -0.64
CA CYS A 410 -8.24 -33.96 0.29
C CYS A 410 -8.61 -34.33 1.72
N THR A 411 -7.60 -34.52 2.56
CA THR A 411 -7.75 -34.68 4.02
C THR A 411 -7.06 -33.51 4.70
N MET A 412 -7.78 -32.82 5.57
CA MET A 412 -7.23 -31.74 6.39
C MET A 412 -6.71 -32.32 7.72
N THR A 413 -5.53 -31.91 8.12
CA THR A 413 -4.94 -32.19 9.44
C THR A 413 -4.78 -30.89 10.24
N PHE A 414 -4.62 -30.99 11.55
CA PHE A 414 -4.63 -29.85 12.46
C PHE A 414 -3.40 -29.93 13.38
N ASP A 415 -2.34 -29.19 13.08
CA ASP A 415 -1.13 -29.13 13.91
C ASP A 415 -0.60 -30.55 14.27
N GLY A 416 -0.52 -31.43 13.27
CA GLY A 416 -0.14 -32.83 13.44
C GLY A 416 -1.24 -33.78 13.94
N TYR A 417 -2.39 -33.28 14.37
CA TYR A 417 -3.55 -34.11 14.73
C TYR A 417 -4.36 -34.47 13.49
N LYS A 418 -4.91 -35.72 13.50
CA LYS A 418 -5.64 -36.22 12.34
C LYS A 418 -7.06 -35.68 12.21
N THR A 419 -7.67 -35.31 13.35
CA THR A 419 -9.05 -34.82 13.38
C THR A 419 -9.15 -33.52 14.15
N PHE A 420 -10.21 -32.74 13.84
CA PHE A 420 -10.57 -31.54 14.57
C PHE A 420 -10.78 -31.81 16.06
N ASP A 421 -11.50 -32.87 16.40
CA ASP A 421 -11.81 -33.19 17.78
C ASP A 421 -10.56 -33.57 18.60
N GLU A 422 -9.62 -34.32 18.00
CA GLU A 422 -8.33 -34.65 18.64
C GLU A 422 -7.53 -33.35 18.93
N TRP A 423 -7.45 -32.45 17.97
CA TRP A 423 -6.75 -31.17 18.11
C TRP A 423 -7.37 -30.31 19.21
N VAL A 424 -8.70 -30.11 19.19
CA VAL A 424 -9.44 -29.35 20.21
C VAL A 424 -9.28 -29.96 21.61
N ALA A 425 -9.34 -31.26 21.72
CA ALA A 425 -9.19 -31.96 23.00
C ALA A 425 -7.77 -31.83 23.58
N ALA A 426 -6.76 -31.93 22.73
CA ALA A 426 -5.35 -31.87 23.13
C ALA A 426 -4.84 -30.48 23.44
N THR A 427 -5.32 -29.46 22.70
CA THR A 427 -4.76 -28.10 22.74
C THR A 427 -5.63 -27.08 23.46
N GLY A 428 -6.93 -27.33 23.59
CA GLY A 428 -7.90 -26.37 24.11
C GLY A 428 -8.25 -25.25 23.13
N GLN A 429 -7.74 -25.30 21.91
CA GLN A 429 -8.12 -24.36 20.85
C GLN A 429 -9.62 -24.51 20.51
N GLU A 430 -10.20 -23.50 19.90
CA GLU A 430 -11.61 -23.44 19.52
C GLU A 430 -12.58 -23.60 20.70
N LYS A 431 -12.16 -23.20 21.91
CA LYS A 431 -13.00 -23.23 23.12
C LYS A 431 -13.15 -21.87 23.76
N ILE A 432 -14.37 -21.60 24.27
CA ILE A 432 -14.66 -20.55 25.23
C ILE A 432 -15.20 -21.21 26.49
N GLY A 433 -14.42 -21.21 27.57
CA GLY A 433 -14.66 -22.05 28.72
C GLY A 433 -14.63 -23.52 28.31
N ASP A 434 -15.67 -24.28 28.67
CA ASP A 434 -15.79 -25.69 28.30
C ASP A 434 -16.50 -25.93 26.95
N THR A 435 -16.98 -24.88 26.32
CA THR A 435 -17.77 -24.97 25.08
C THR A 435 -16.88 -24.89 23.85
N VAL A 436 -16.94 -25.87 22.97
CA VAL A 436 -16.34 -25.85 21.65
C VAL A 436 -17.15 -24.88 20.75
N VAL A 437 -16.49 -23.89 20.20
CA VAL A 437 -17.10 -22.83 19.36
C VAL A 437 -16.69 -22.94 17.89
N GLY A 438 -15.58 -23.58 17.57
CA GLY A 438 -15.17 -23.87 16.19
C GLY A 438 -15.98 -25.02 15.59
N LYS A 439 -15.98 -25.13 14.27
CA LYS A 439 -16.78 -26.11 13.52
C LYS A 439 -15.97 -26.77 12.40
N TYR A 440 -16.09 -28.08 12.29
CA TYR A 440 -15.60 -28.83 11.12
C TYR A 440 -16.81 -29.23 10.26
N ILE A 441 -17.14 -28.36 9.31
CA ILE A 441 -18.36 -28.48 8.48
C ILE A 441 -18.16 -27.76 7.15
N ASP A 442 -18.82 -28.24 6.07
CA ASP A 442 -18.85 -27.52 4.80
C ASP A 442 -19.45 -26.11 5.00
N PRO A 443 -18.68 -25.06 4.79
CA PRO A 443 -19.13 -23.67 5.01
C PRO A 443 -20.19 -23.21 3.97
N GLY A 444 -20.47 -23.98 2.94
CA GLY A 444 -21.42 -23.60 1.90
C GLY A 444 -20.99 -22.33 1.14
N VAL A 445 -19.73 -22.23 0.78
CA VAL A 445 -19.17 -21.11 0.00
C VAL A 445 -19.44 -21.34 -1.49
N VAL A 446 -19.81 -20.28 -2.21
CA VAL A 446 -20.03 -20.33 -3.66
C VAL A 446 -18.68 -20.34 -4.39
N ASN A 447 -18.45 -21.35 -5.22
CA ASN A 447 -17.32 -21.47 -6.16
C ASN A 447 -15.94 -21.05 -5.55
N PRO A 448 -15.49 -21.63 -4.42
CA PRO A 448 -14.17 -21.33 -3.89
C PRO A 448 -13.09 -21.76 -4.90
N GLY A 449 -12.03 -20.96 -5.03
CA GLY A 449 -10.97 -21.18 -6.01
C GLY A 449 -11.18 -20.49 -7.37
N MET A 450 -12.25 -19.71 -7.54
CA MET A 450 -12.63 -19.12 -8.84
C MET A 450 -12.58 -17.58 -8.85
N ALA A 451 -11.83 -16.95 -7.96
CA ALA A 451 -11.61 -15.50 -8.03
C ALA A 451 -10.55 -15.18 -9.09
N THR A 452 -10.87 -14.28 -10.00
CA THR A 452 -10.01 -13.85 -11.12
C THR A 452 -10.14 -12.35 -11.43
N LEU A 453 -10.64 -11.57 -10.45
CA LEU A 453 -10.78 -10.12 -10.63
C LEU A 453 -9.41 -9.44 -10.57
N THR A 454 -9.20 -8.50 -11.49
CA THR A 454 -8.03 -7.64 -11.58
C THR A 454 -8.37 -6.16 -11.39
N ASP A 455 -9.64 -5.77 -11.45
CA ASP A 455 -10.10 -4.40 -11.23
C ASP A 455 -10.60 -4.23 -9.78
N PRO A 456 -9.87 -3.56 -8.90
CA PRO A 456 -10.28 -3.36 -7.52
C PRO A 456 -11.64 -2.67 -7.34
N LYS A 457 -12.06 -1.87 -8.32
CA LYS A 457 -13.36 -1.19 -8.30
C LYS A 457 -14.54 -2.17 -8.45
N LYS A 458 -14.25 -3.40 -8.89
CA LYS A 458 -15.24 -4.47 -9.10
C LYS A 458 -15.26 -5.53 -8.00
N LEU A 459 -14.53 -5.34 -6.89
CA LEU A 459 -14.50 -6.30 -5.80
C LEU A 459 -15.91 -6.66 -5.29
N ALA A 460 -16.81 -5.70 -5.23
CA ALA A 460 -18.21 -5.94 -4.84
C ALA A 460 -18.98 -6.85 -5.83
N ASP A 461 -18.52 -7.00 -7.07
CA ASP A 461 -19.12 -7.85 -8.10
C ASP A 461 -18.65 -9.30 -8.01
N LEU A 462 -17.66 -9.61 -7.16
CA LEU A 462 -17.14 -10.96 -6.99
C LEU A 462 -18.26 -11.91 -6.55
N LYS A 463 -18.59 -12.90 -7.38
CA LYS A 463 -19.62 -13.89 -7.09
C LYS A 463 -19.09 -15.07 -6.28
N ALA A 464 -17.84 -15.46 -6.51
CA ALA A 464 -17.15 -16.46 -5.72
C ALA A 464 -17.01 -16.00 -4.26
N TYR A 465 -16.90 -16.93 -3.34
CA TYR A 465 -16.73 -16.69 -1.90
C TYR A 465 -17.91 -16.11 -1.14
N ARG A 466 -19.05 -15.87 -1.79
CA ARG A 466 -20.29 -15.58 -1.07
C ARG A 466 -20.81 -16.84 -0.39
N LEU A 467 -21.50 -16.68 0.73
CA LEU A 467 -22.19 -17.79 1.38
C LEU A 467 -23.46 -18.17 0.58
N LYS A 468 -23.73 -19.47 0.43
CA LYS A 468 -25.00 -19.98 -0.06
C LYS A 468 -26.10 -19.66 0.95
N ALA A 469 -27.36 -19.59 0.50
CA ALA A 469 -28.49 -19.23 1.36
C ALA A 469 -28.74 -20.21 2.52
N ASP A 470 -28.28 -21.45 2.39
CA ASP A 470 -28.37 -22.53 3.39
C ASP A 470 -27.04 -22.76 4.14
N SER A 471 -26.09 -21.84 4.01
CA SER A 471 -24.79 -21.97 4.65
C SER A 471 -24.91 -22.04 6.19
N PRO A 472 -24.25 -23.01 6.83
CA PRO A 472 -24.21 -23.13 8.30
C PRO A 472 -23.33 -22.05 8.98
N CYS A 473 -22.75 -21.15 8.21
CA CYS A 473 -21.95 -20.01 8.70
C CYS A 473 -22.79 -18.77 8.97
N ILE A 474 -24.05 -18.72 8.47
CA ILE A 474 -24.93 -17.55 8.57
C ILE A 474 -25.37 -17.35 10.03
N GLY A 475 -25.05 -16.17 10.61
CA GLY A 475 -25.45 -15.81 11.95
C GLY A 475 -24.83 -16.67 13.07
N GLU A 476 -23.72 -17.33 12.82
CA GLU A 476 -23.08 -18.26 13.75
C GLU A 476 -21.72 -17.80 14.29
N GLY A 477 -21.23 -16.66 13.85
CA GLY A 477 -19.97 -16.10 14.34
C GLY A 477 -20.06 -15.53 15.75
N LEU A 478 -18.93 -15.41 16.38
CA LEU A 478 -18.78 -14.73 17.67
C LEU A 478 -18.92 -13.22 17.47
N PRO A 479 -19.64 -12.50 18.32
CA PRO A 479 -19.69 -11.05 18.29
C PRO A 479 -18.30 -10.44 18.46
N ILE A 480 -17.98 -9.42 17.68
CA ILE A 480 -16.71 -8.69 17.73
C ILE A 480 -17.03 -7.20 17.82
N ASP A 481 -16.51 -6.55 18.85
CA ASP A 481 -16.63 -5.10 19.00
C ASP A 481 -15.78 -4.37 17.95
N ASN A 482 -16.26 -3.23 17.46
CA ASN A 482 -15.55 -2.44 16.44
C ASN A 482 -15.21 -3.23 15.18
N ASN A 483 -16.12 -4.10 14.77
CA ASN A 483 -15.94 -5.06 13.66
C ASN A 483 -15.82 -4.43 12.26
N GLY A 484 -15.78 -3.10 12.13
CA GLY A 484 -15.68 -2.39 10.85
C GLY A 484 -17.02 -2.06 10.20
N GLY A 485 -18.12 -2.56 10.71
CA GLY A 485 -19.50 -2.20 10.33
C GLY A 485 -19.95 -2.75 8.97
N ARG A 486 -19.06 -3.32 8.16
CA ARG A 486 -19.36 -3.90 6.85
C ARG A 486 -18.51 -5.15 6.54
N ASP A 487 -18.97 -5.97 5.63
CA ASP A 487 -18.23 -7.09 5.08
C ASP A 487 -17.46 -6.73 3.79
N PHE A 488 -16.84 -7.73 3.14
CA PHE A 488 -16.13 -7.58 1.87
C PHE A 488 -17.01 -6.96 0.75
N TRP A 489 -18.30 -7.30 0.68
CA TRP A 489 -19.24 -6.82 -0.35
C TRP A 489 -19.99 -5.55 0.04
N GLY A 490 -19.81 -5.04 1.23
CA GLY A 490 -20.52 -3.83 1.72
C GLY A 490 -21.78 -4.12 2.50
N ASN A 491 -22.10 -5.39 2.78
CA ASN A 491 -23.24 -5.72 3.63
C ASN A 491 -22.93 -5.33 5.08
N LYS A 492 -23.97 -4.88 5.80
CA LYS A 492 -23.81 -4.45 7.20
C LYS A 492 -23.46 -5.65 8.09
N VAL A 493 -22.43 -5.49 8.93
CA VAL A 493 -22.11 -6.42 10.00
C VAL A 493 -22.81 -5.97 11.29
N PRO A 494 -23.55 -6.84 11.97
CA PRO A 494 -24.24 -6.47 13.18
C PRO A 494 -23.28 -6.17 14.36
N ASP A 495 -23.56 -5.12 15.14
CA ASP A 495 -22.68 -4.71 16.24
C ASP A 495 -22.79 -5.60 17.49
N LYS A 496 -23.97 -6.20 17.76
CA LYS A 496 -24.24 -6.92 19.00
C LYS A 496 -24.89 -8.28 18.80
N CYS A 497 -25.13 -8.66 17.58
CA CYS A 497 -25.67 -9.97 17.21
C CYS A 497 -24.56 -10.84 16.64
N LYS A 498 -24.80 -12.13 16.55
CA LYS A 498 -23.87 -13.05 15.90
C LYS A 498 -23.72 -12.67 14.41
N PRO A 499 -22.52 -12.32 13.93
CA PRO A 499 -22.28 -12.13 12.51
C PRO A 499 -22.26 -13.49 11.77
N SER A 500 -22.22 -13.49 10.46
CA SER A 500 -21.84 -14.70 9.72
C SER A 500 -20.33 -14.94 9.88
N ILE A 501 -19.89 -16.20 9.78
CA ILE A 501 -18.47 -16.58 9.78
C ILE A 501 -17.91 -16.36 8.36
N GLY A 502 -16.66 -15.88 8.25
CA GLY A 502 -16.01 -15.58 6.98
C GLY A 502 -16.23 -14.16 6.48
N ALA A 503 -15.74 -13.88 5.27
CA ALA A 503 -15.71 -12.55 4.65
C ALA A 503 -17.09 -12.05 4.17
N CYS A 504 -18.11 -12.92 4.14
CA CYS A 504 -19.45 -12.63 3.62
C CYS A 504 -20.48 -12.59 4.75
N GLN A 505 -21.21 -11.50 4.83
CA GLN A 505 -22.43 -11.41 5.64
C GLN A 505 -23.66 -11.64 4.75
N VAL A 506 -24.60 -12.40 5.28
CA VAL A 506 -25.92 -12.56 4.63
C VAL A 506 -26.90 -11.76 5.49
N PRO A 507 -27.65 -10.82 4.87
CA PRO A 507 -28.61 -9.97 5.58
C PRO A 507 -29.71 -10.74 6.30
#